data_bdf13c58ae04816b9afa4239a30deebb
#
_entry.id   bdf13c58ae04816b9afa4239a30deebb
#
_cell.length_a   1.000
_cell.length_b   1.000
_cell.length_c   1.000
_cell.angle_alpha   90.00
_cell.angle_beta   90.00
_cell.angle_gamma   90.00
#
_symmetry.space_group_name_H-M   'P 1'
#
loop_
_entity.id
_entity.type
_entity.pdbx_description
1 polymer ?
#
loop_
_entity_poly.entity_id
_entity_poly.type
_entity_poly.pdbx_seq_one_letter_code
_entity_poly.pdbx_strand_id
1 'polypeptide(L)'
;MIGHLAIALGLQLLVVGATRSWWGGAFTAAAWAIAREVTQAEYRWIEHYGGGRRANMPWWGGFDPIVWQAIDPWLDWIVPTSVAVAIALMASSRRAATDVVLKGDTSTGDSR
;
A
#
# COMPACT_ATOMS: atom_id res chain seq x y z
N MET A 1 14.32 -2.31 -0.31
CA MET A 1 13.25 -1.79 0.57
C MET A 1 12.98 -0.30 0.37
N ILE A 2 14.01 0.56 0.42
CA ILE A 2 13.85 2.01 0.23
C ILE A 2 13.19 2.36 -1.11
N GLY A 3 13.58 1.68 -2.19
CA GLY A 3 12.96 1.89 -3.51
C GLY A 3 11.48 1.54 -3.55
N HIS A 4 11.08 0.45 -2.91
CA HIS A 4 9.68 0.04 -2.82
C HIS A 4 8.86 1.05 -1.99
N LEU A 5 9.41 1.52 -0.89
CA LEU A 5 8.77 2.54 -0.06
C LEU A 5 8.61 3.85 -0.84
N ALA A 6 9.64 4.28 -1.56
CA ALA A 6 9.58 5.50 -2.37
C ALA A 6 8.50 5.42 -3.46
N ILE A 7 8.39 4.30 -4.16
CA ILE A 7 7.36 4.10 -5.18
C ILE A 7 5.98 4.05 -4.55
N ALA A 8 5.81 3.35 -3.43
CA ALA A 8 4.53 3.28 -2.72
C ALA A 8 4.04 4.66 -2.29
N LEU A 9 4.92 5.47 -1.70
CA LEU A 9 4.61 6.84 -1.31
C LEU A 9 4.30 7.72 -2.52
N GLY A 10 5.07 7.58 -3.61
CA GLY A 10 4.82 8.28 -4.85
C GLY A 10 3.44 7.98 -5.45
N LEU A 11 3.05 6.70 -5.46
CA LEU A 11 1.73 6.26 -5.90
C LEU A 11 0.61 6.82 -5.00
N GLN A 12 0.81 6.78 -3.69
CA GLN A 12 -0.15 7.34 -2.75
C GLN A 12 -0.37 8.82 -2.99
N LEU A 13 0.70 9.61 -3.11
CA LEU A 13 0.63 11.04 -3.36
C LEU A 13 -0.02 11.35 -4.71
N LEU A 14 0.28 10.56 -5.75
CA LEU A 14 -0.31 10.73 -7.08
C LEU A 14 -1.82 10.50 -7.04
N VAL A 15 -2.28 9.46 -6.36
CA VAL A 15 -3.72 9.17 -6.22
C VAL A 15 -4.41 10.23 -5.37
N VAL A 16 -3.79 10.68 -4.30
CA VAL A 16 -4.31 11.79 -3.47
C VAL A 16 -4.43 13.07 -4.29
N GLY A 17 -3.44 13.40 -5.08
CA GLY A 17 -3.47 14.57 -5.97
C GLY A 17 -4.59 14.49 -7.00
N ALA A 18 -4.88 13.30 -7.53
CA ALA A 18 -5.92 13.09 -8.53
C ALA A 18 -7.33 12.98 -7.93
N THR A 19 -7.48 12.31 -6.79
CA THR A 19 -8.79 11.95 -6.21
C THR A 19 -9.08 12.64 -4.88
N ARG A 20 -8.09 13.27 -4.25
CA ARG A 20 -8.13 13.84 -2.90
C ARG A 20 -8.50 12.81 -1.81
N SER A 21 -8.24 11.53 -2.07
CA SER A 21 -8.48 10.41 -1.14
C SER A 21 -7.18 9.81 -0.64
N TRP A 22 -6.86 10.01 0.64
CA TRP A 22 -5.70 9.40 1.28
C TRP A 22 -5.85 7.88 1.40
N TRP A 23 -7.07 7.39 1.65
CA TRP A 23 -7.36 5.96 1.70
C TRP A 23 -7.27 5.31 0.34
N GLY A 24 -7.72 5.97 -0.73
CA GLY A 24 -7.53 5.52 -2.10
C GLY A 24 -6.05 5.40 -2.46
N GLY A 25 -5.25 6.38 -2.04
CA GLY A 25 -3.81 6.34 -2.19
C GLY A 25 -3.16 5.18 -1.43
N ALA A 26 -3.57 4.96 -0.18
CA ALA A 26 -3.07 3.84 0.63
C ALA A 26 -3.42 2.49 0.01
N PHE A 27 -4.66 2.32 -0.46
CA PHE A 27 -5.09 1.10 -1.14
C PHE A 27 -4.27 0.83 -2.40
N THR A 28 -4.04 1.84 -3.22
CA THR A 28 -3.24 1.71 -4.46
C THR A 28 -1.80 1.33 -4.13
N ALA A 29 -1.18 1.97 -3.14
CA ALA A 29 0.18 1.66 -2.72
C ALA A 29 0.29 0.22 -2.19
N ALA A 30 -0.68 -0.23 -1.38
CA ALA A 30 -0.73 -1.59 -0.87
C ALA A 30 -0.90 -2.61 -1.98
N ALA A 31 -1.82 -2.38 -2.90
CA ALA A 31 -2.07 -3.27 -4.05
C ALA A 31 -0.82 -3.40 -4.92
N TRP A 32 -0.12 -2.30 -5.19
CA TRP A 32 1.12 -2.33 -5.94
C TRP A 32 2.21 -3.14 -5.23
N ALA A 33 2.40 -2.90 -3.93
CA ALA A 33 3.42 -3.58 -3.13
C ALA A 33 3.17 -5.09 -3.09
N ILE A 34 1.93 -5.51 -2.85
CA ILE A 34 1.55 -6.92 -2.83
C ILE A 34 1.71 -7.55 -4.21
N ALA A 35 1.23 -6.91 -5.27
CA ALA A 35 1.34 -7.42 -6.63
C ALA A 35 2.80 -7.62 -7.04
N ARG A 36 3.68 -6.68 -6.65
CA ARG A 36 5.11 -6.80 -6.92
C ARG A 36 5.70 -8.00 -6.21
N GLU A 37 5.35 -8.23 -4.94
CA GLU A 37 5.87 -9.37 -4.18
C GLU A 37 5.35 -10.71 -4.71
N VAL A 38 4.10 -10.77 -5.12
CA VAL A 38 3.55 -11.97 -5.78
C VAL A 38 4.33 -12.25 -7.07
N THR A 39 4.62 -11.24 -7.88
CA THR A 39 5.41 -11.40 -9.11
C THR A 39 6.82 -11.92 -8.79
N GLN A 40 7.49 -11.39 -7.77
CA GLN A 40 8.80 -11.89 -7.35
C GLN A 40 8.72 -13.32 -6.79
N ALA A 41 7.65 -13.65 -6.08
CA ALA A 41 7.40 -15.01 -5.61
C ALA A 41 7.24 -15.99 -6.78
N GLU A 42 6.54 -15.58 -7.83
CA GLU A 42 6.43 -16.36 -9.05
C GLU A 42 7.80 -16.65 -9.68
N TYR A 43 8.67 -15.64 -9.77
CA TYR A 43 10.03 -15.83 -10.28
C TYR A 43 10.84 -16.78 -9.41
N ARG A 44 10.75 -16.70 -8.09
CA ARG A 44 11.41 -17.64 -7.18
C ARG A 44 10.90 -19.06 -7.39
N TRP A 45 9.60 -19.23 -7.56
CA TRP A 45 9.02 -20.55 -7.82
C TRP A 45 9.53 -21.13 -9.14
N ILE A 46 9.52 -20.35 -10.20
CA ILE A 46 10.01 -20.75 -11.54
C ILE A 46 11.48 -21.16 -11.46
N GLU A 47 12.30 -20.39 -10.79
CA GLU A 47 13.75 -20.64 -10.69
C GLU A 47 14.07 -21.90 -9.88
N HIS A 48 13.40 -22.09 -8.74
CA HIS A 48 13.73 -23.16 -7.80
C HIS A 48 12.95 -24.46 -8.03
N TYR A 49 11.75 -24.37 -8.55
CA TYR A 49 10.85 -25.53 -8.69
C TYR A 49 10.36 -25.77 -10.10
N GLY A 50 10.40 -24.78 -10.96
CA GLY A 50 9.89 -24.85 -12.34
C GLY A 50 10.97 -25.08 -13.40
N GLY A 51 12.21 -25.34 -13.02
CA GLY A 51 13.32 -25.55 -13.96
C GLY A 51 13.60 -24.33 -14.85
N GLY A 52 13.31 -23.12 -14.37
CA GLY A 52 13.49 -21.88 -15.11
C GLY A 52 12.42 -21.60 -16.16
N ARG A 53 11.34 -22.39 -16.20
CA ARG A 53 10.27 -22.25 -17.19
C ARG A 53 8.94 -21.89 -16.53
N ARG A 54 8.37 -20.74 -16.94
CA ARG A 54 7.04 -20.30 -16.48
C ARG A 54 5.94 -21.31 -16.80
N ALA A 55 6.04 -22.04 -17.92
CA ALA A 55 5.05 -23.05 -18.29
C ALA A 55 4.90 -24.19 -17.27
N ASN A 56 5.91 -24.41 -16.43
CA ASN A 56 5.88 -25.43 -15.38
C ASN A 56 5.23 -24.95 -14.09
N MET A 57 4.99 -23.63 -13.94
CA MET A 57 4.40 -23.06 -12.75
C MET A 57 2.88 -23.18 -12.79
N PRO A 58 2.23 -23.69 -11.71
CA PRO A 58 0.78 -23.61 -11.61
C PRO A 58 0.36 -22.15 -11.42
N TRP A 59 -0.91 -21.82 -11.70
CA TRP A 59 -1.42 -20.45 -11.58
C TRP A 59 -1.27 -19.86 -10.16
N TRP A 60 -1.23 -20.71 -9.15
CA TRP A 60 -1.08 -20.33 -7.73
C TRP A 60 0.38 -20.31 -7.27
N GLY A 61 1.36 -20.51 -8.16
CA GLY A 61 2.77 -20.63 -7.78
C GLY A 61 3.31 -19.43 -7.01
N GLY A 62 2.85 -18.21 -7.32
CA GLY A 62 3.22 -17.01 -6.58
C GLY A 62 2.65 -16.93 -5.16
N PHE A 63 1.67 -17.76 -4.84
CA PHE A 63 1.06 -17.85 -3.51
C PHE A 63 1.52 -19.08 -2.72
N ASP A 64 2.42 -19.88 -3.27
CA ASP A 64 2.93 -21.07 -2.60
C ASP A 64 3.73 -20.67 -1.34
N PRO A 65 3.34 -21.16 -0.14
CA PRO A 65 4.05 -20.81 1.09
C PRO A 65 5.55 -21.06 1.06
N ILE A 66 6.00 -22.02 0.25
CA ILE A 66 7.41 -22.38 0.16
C ILE A 66 8.29 -21.24 -0.36
N VAL A 67 7.74 -20.35 -1.22
CA VAL A 67 8.47 -19.20 -1.74
C VAL A 67 8.36 -17.96 -0.84
N TRP A 68 7.59 -18.04 0.25
CA TRP A 68 7.39 -16.97 1.22
C TRP A 68 8.04 -17.27 2.58
N GLN A 69 9.00 -18.20 2.64
CA GLN A 69 9.64 -18.59 3.90
C GLN A 69 10.63 -17.54 4.43
N ALA A 70 11.21 -16.72 3.56
CA ALA A 70 12.09 -15.64 3.98
C ALA A 70 11.28 -14.46 4.52
N ILE A 71 11.86 -13.70 5.46
CA ILE A 71 11.21 -12.53 6.04
C ILE A 71 11.21 -11.32 5.09
N ASP A 72 12.21 -11.20 4.22
CA ASP A 72 12.37 -10.04 3.32
C ASP A 72 11.16 -9.80 2.41
N PRO A 73 10.56 -10.81 1.75
CA PRO A 73 9.35 -10.61 0.96
C PRO A 73 8.18 -10.05 1.77
N TRP A 74 8.03 -10.48 3.01
CA TRP A 74 6.99 -9.97 3.90
C TRP A 74 7.20 -8.50 4.24
N LEU A 75 8.44 -8.12 4.56
CA LEU A 75 8.78 -6.74 4.86
C LEU A 75 8.60 -5.81 3.66
N ASP A 76 8.87 -6.30 2.46
CA ASP A 76 8.80 -5.48 1.24
C ASP A 76 7.39 -5.00 0.90
N TRP A 77 6.35 -5.67 1.36
CA TRP A 77 4.99 -5.17 1.20
C TRP A 77 4.35 -4.68 2.50
N ILE A 78 4.69 -5.28 3.65
CA ILE A 78 4.14 -4.86 4.95
C ILE A 78 4.60 -3.45 5.32
N VAL A 79 5.89 -3.14 5.17
CA VAL A 79 6.44 -1.84 5.53
C VAL A 79 5.85 -0.71 4.70
N PRO A 80 5.86 -0.74 3.35
CA PRO A 80 5.22 0.31 2.55
C PRO A 80 3.73 0.45 2.82
N THR A 81 3.02 -0.67 2.97
CA THR A 81 1.58 -0.67 3.26
C THR A 81 1.29 -0.01 4.62
N SER A 82 2.05 -0.37 5.65
CA SER A 82 1.90 0.20 6.99
C SER A 82 2.15 1.70 7.02
N VAL A 83 3.18 2.17 6.31
CA VAL A 83 3.48 3.59 6.19
C VAL A 83 2.35 4.33 5.46
N ALA A 84 1.85 3.79 4.35
CA ALA A 84 0.76 4.40 3.58
C ALA A 84 -0.53 4.47 4.40
N VAL A 85 -0.87 3.43 5.16
CA VAL A 85 -2.03 3.42 6.07
C VAL A 85 -1.85 4.43 7.20
N ALA A 86 -0.68 4.50 7.80
CA ALA A 86 -0.38 5.49 8.85
C ALA A 86 -0.57 6.93 8.34
N ILE A 87 -0.10 7.23 7.14
CA ILE A 87 -0.28 8.54 6.49
C ILE A 87 -1.76 8.83 6.27
N ALA A 88 -2.54 7.85 5.78
CA ALA A 88 -3.96 8.01 5.57
C ALA A 88 -4.71 8.26 6.89
N LEU A 89 -4.36 7.56 7.97
CA LEU A 89 -4.92 7.77 9.31
C LEU A 89 -4.62 9.17 9.83
N MET A 90 -3.38 9.62 9.69
CA MET A 90 -2.97 10.97 10.12
C MET A 90 -3.70 12.06 9.32
N ALA A 91 -3.82 11.91 8.01
CA ALA A 91 -4.53 12.85 7.16
C ALA A 91 -6.03 12.90 7.49
N SER A 92 -6.66 11.74 7.74
CA SER A 92 -8.07 11.66 8.17
C SER A 92 -8.31 12.32 9.52
N SER A 93 -7.41 12.11 10.48
CA SER A 93 -7.49 12.75 11.80
C SER A 93 -7.36 14.27 11.71
N ARG A 94 -6.45 14.78 10.89
CA ARG A 94 -6.30 16.23 10.68
C ARG A 94 -7.52 16.84 10.00
N ARG A 95 -8.09 16.17 9.01
CA ARG A 95 -9.31 16.62 8.31
C ARG A 95 -10.49 16.68 9.28
N ALA A 96 -10.69 15.68 10.12
CA ALA A 96 -11.73 15.65 11.13
C ALA A 96 -11.57 16.79 12.16
N ALA A 97 -10.36 17.05 12.64
CA ALA A 97 -10.06 18.16 13.55
C ALA A 97 -10.35 19.51 12.92
N THR A 98 -9.99 19.73 11.64
CA THR A 98 -10.30 20.95 10.91
C THR A 98 -11.80 21.17 10.74
N ASP A 99 -12.56 20.13 10.41
CA ASP A 99 -14.02 20.19 10.27
C ASP A 99 -14.70 20.58 11.58
N VAL A 100 -14.23 20.05 12.71
CA VAL A 100 -14.75 20.41 14.04
C VAL A 100 -14.50 21.90 14.35
N VAL A 101 -13.31 22.41 14.05
CA VAL A 101 -12.96 23.82 14.27
C VAL A 101 -13.85 24.73 13.39
N LEU A 102 -14.03 24.40 12.12
CA LEU A 102 -14.88 25.17 11.21
C LEU A 102 -16.35 25.19 11.64
N LYS A 103 -16.88 24.06 12.11
CA LYS A 103 -18.25 24.00 12.66
C LYS A 103 -18.40 24.83 13.92
N GLY A 104 -17.40 24.80 14.81
CA GLY A 104 -17.40 25.62 16.04
C GLY A 104 -17.44 27.12 15.71
N ASP A 105 -16.71 27.57 14.71
CA ASP A 105 -16.64 28.96 14.31
C ASP A 105 -17.97 29.45 13.70
N THR A 106 -18.62 28.64 12.87
CA THR A 106 -19.95 28.97 12.30
C THR A 106 -21.06 29.02 13.35
N SER A 107 -20.99 28.20 14.40
CA SER A 107 -22.00 28.22 15.46
C SER A 107 -21.93 29.48 16.37
N THR A 108 -20.74 30.04 16.56
CA THR A 108 -20.54 31.29 17.31
C THR A 108 -20.92 32.53 16.51
N GLY A 109 -20.93 32.48 15.18
CA GLY A 109 -21.37 33.61 14.34
C GLY A 109 -22.87 33.82 14.25
N ASP A 110 -23.67 32.80 14.54
CA ASP A 110 -25.13 32.83 14.38
C ASP A 110 -25.88 33.30 15.67
N SER A 111 -25.15 33.56 16.77
CA SER A 111 -25.70 34.06 18.00
C SER A 111 -25.74 35.59 18.16
N ARG A 112 -25.53 36.32 17.06
CA ARG A 112 -25.59 37.77 16.97
C ARG A 112 -26.69 38.18 15.99
#